data_efe8ba97084c0ca44a75ce1666da24c9
#
_entry.id   efe8ba97084c0ca44a75ce1666da24c9
#
_cell.length_a   1.000
_cell.length_b   1.000
_cell.length_c   1.000
_cell.angle_alpha   90.00
_cell.angle_beta   90.00
_cell.angle_gamma   90.00
#
_symmetry.space_group_name_H-M   'P 1'
#
loop_
_entity.id
_entity.type
_entity.pdbx_description
1 polymer ?
#
loop_
_entity_poly.entity_id
_entity_poly.type
_entity_poly.pdbx_seq_one_letter_code
_entity_poly.pdbx_strand_id
1 'polypeptide(L)'
;MTVSLSNLSNLSDLARKRVAVAAYYFVPGVVFASWASRIPDVKQMLHLSNGQLGTVLFAIPIGQLLMMAFSGILVSRFGSKKMLVLSELLYALVLFCIGSSTTVFHLILSLIAFGMMANLMNIATNTQACLVEKMYGRNIMSSFHGLWSLGGFSGGIIGAIFANTLLPIDVHFGTILALSILIVAVGFRFLINDAMAKAEEEDVPKFSFKTIDPILFLLGLMGFAGMFCEGTVYDWSSVYFSSVVKPDEAFIRAGYVAGMGAMTLGRFMADGFVTKYGPARVLKVCGGLILGGLWLAAALPYLIPAT
;
A
#
# COMPACT_ATOMS: atom_id res chain seq x y z
N MET A 1 9.68 30.11 -31.54
CA MET A 1 9.42 28.69 -31.33
C MET A 1 7.92 28.53 -31.06
N THR A 2 7.09 28.33 -32.06
CA THR A 2 5.63 28.22 -31.96
C THR A 2 5.27 26.82 -31.48
N VAL A 3 4.92 26.72 -30.22
CA VAL A 3 4.36 25.46 -29.66
C VAL A 3 2.98 25.26 -30.32
N SER A 4 2.85 24.20 -31.14
CA SER A 4 1.60 23.86 -31.83
C SER A 4 0.49 23.55 -30.78
N LEU A 5 -0.75 24.00 -31.06
CA LEU A 5 -1.93 23.72 -30.21
C LEU A 5 -2.15 22.20 -30.01
N SER A 6 -1.74 21.36 -30.98
CA SER A 6 -1.75 19.90 -30.83
C SER A 6 -0.79 19.39 -29.73
N ASN A 7 0.36 20.04 -29.55
CA ASN A 7 1.30 19.69 -28.49
C ASN A 7 0.75 20.05 -27.11
N LEU A 8 0.02 21.15 -26.97
CA LEU A 8 -0.63 21.54 -25.71
C LEU A 8 -1.78 20.61 -25.32
N SER A 9 -2.59 20.17 -26.30
CA SER A 9 -3.66 19.19 -26.05
C SER A 9 -3.11 17.83 -25.64
N ASN A 10 -2.03 17.36 -26.26
CA ASN A 10 -1.36 16.11 -25.92
C ASN A 10 -0.73 16.15 -24.52
N LEU A 11 -0.10 17.27 -24.13
CA LEU A 11 0.44 17.47 -22.80
C LEU A 11 -0.67 17.47 -21.74
N SER A 12 -1.83 18.07 -22.02
CA SER A 12 -2.98 18.06 -21.11
C SER A 12 -3.58 16.67 -20.93
N ASP A 13 -3.65 15.87 -21.99
CA ASP A 13 -4.14 14.49 -21.94
C ASP A 13 -3.18 13.58 -21.14
N LEU A 14 -1.89 13.70 -21.39
CA LEU A 14 -0.87 12.95 -20.66
C LEU A 14 -0.86 13.31 -19.16
N ALA A 15 -1.03 14.59 -18.82
CA ALA A 15 -1.15 15.03 -17.44
C ALA A 15 -2.40 14.43 -16.76
N ARG A 16 -3.56 14.37 -17.45
CA ARG A 16 -4.78 13.74 -16.93
C ARG A 16 -4.58 12.24 -16.66
N LYS A 17 -3.93 11.51 -17.58
CA LYS A 17 -3.59 10.10 -17.37
C LYS A 17 -2.70 9.90 -16.14
N ARG A 18 -1.66 10.73 -15.98
CA ARG A 18 -0.79 10.70 -14.81
C ARG A 18 -1.55 10.96 -13.52
N VAL A 19 -2.40 11.97 -13.48
CA VAL A 19 -3.22 12.30 -12.29
C VAL A 19 -4.19 11.16 -11.98
N ALA A 20 -4.80 10.55 -12.99
CA ALA A 20 -5.67 9.40 -12.79
C ALA A 20 -4.90 8.22 -12.16
N VAL A 21 -3.78 7.79 -12.75
CA VAL A 21 -2.97 6.71 -12.18
C VAL A 21 -2.47 7.08 -10.78
N ALA A 22 -2.09 8.33 -10.55
CA ALA A 22 -1.72 8.84 -9.23
C ALA A 22 -2.83 8.66 -8.19
N ALA A 23 -4.08 8.94 -8.56
CA ALA A 23 -5.24 8.72 -7.68
C ALA A 23 -5.44 7.22 -7.37
N TYR A 24 -5.22 6.34 -8.35
CA TYR A 24 -5.26 4.88 -8.17
C TYR A 24 -4.07 4.30 -7.37
N TYR A 25 -3.03 5.07 -7.10
CA TYR A 25 -2.03 4.74 -6.08
C TYR A 25 -2.40 5.29 -4.70
N PHE A 26 -3.03 6.46 -4.67
CA PHE A 26 -3.39 7.12 -3.41
C PHE A 26 -4.52 6.38 -2.68
N VAL A 27 -5.59 6.00 -3.39
CA VAL A 27 -6.77 5.34 -2.80
C VAL A 27 -6.41 4.06 -2.05
N PRO A 28 -5.66 3.08 -2.62
CA PRO A 28 -5.31 1.87 -1.87
C PRO A 28 -4.43 2.14 -0.65
N GLY A 29 -3.63 3.20 -0.67
CA GLY A 29 -2.92 3.66 0.52
C GLY A 29 -3.88 4.07 1.62
N VAL A 30 -4.92 4.85 1.30
CA VAL A 30 -5.98 5.25 2.24
C VAL A 30 -6.75 4.03 2.75
N VAL A 31 -7.16 3.12 1.86
CA VAL A 31 -7.90 1.89 2.20
C VAL A 31 -7.11 1.02 3.17
N PHE A 32 -5.83 0.75 2.86
CA PHE A 32 -4.96 -0.05 3.72
C PHE A 32 -4.75 0.61 5.09
N ALA A 33 -4.49 1.91 5.11
CA ALA A 33 -4.27 2.67 6.34
C ALA A 33 -5.53 2.74 7.22
N SER A 34 -6.70 2.80 6.60
CA SER A 34 -7.98 2.73 7.32
C SER A 34 -8.12 1.39 8.05
N TRP A 35 -7.77 0.26 7.40
CA TRP A 35 -7.68 -1.03 8.06
C TRP A 35 -6.67 -1.01 9.20
N ALA A 36 -5.40 -0.67 8.92
CA ALA A 36 -4.31 -0.72 9.88
C ALA A 36 -4.58 0.12 11.14
N SER A 37 -5.19 1.30 10.97
CA SER A 37 -5.54 2.18 12.09
C SER A 37 -6.64 1.63 13.00
N ARG A 38 -7.47 0.69 12.50
CA ARG A 38 -8.59 0.09 13.24
C ARG A 38 -8.31 -1.33 13.73
N ILE A 39 -7.10 -1.86 13.54
CA ILE A 39 -6.72 -3.19 14.07
C ILE A 39 -6.96 -3.30 15.57
N PRO A 40 -6.60 -2.31 16.44
CA PRO A 40 -6.89 -2.40 17.87
C PRO A 40 -8.38 -2.51 18.19
N ASP A 41 -9.21 -1.76 17.44
CA ASP A 41 -10.66 -1.74 17.66
C ASP A 41 -11.29 -3.10 17.29
N VAL A 42 -10.87 -3.69 16.14
CA VAL A 42 -11.31 -5.03 15.71
C VAL A 42 -10.84 -6.11 16.69
N LYS A 43 -9.59 -6.01 17.18
CA LYS A 43 -9.06 -6.91 18.22
C LYS A 43 -9.92 -6.88 19.47
N GLN A 44 -10.29 -5.69 19.94
CA GLN A 44 -11.14 -5.53 21.13
C GLN A 44 -12.56 -6.03 20.88
N MET A 45 -13.18 -5.70 19.75
CA MET A 45 -14.53 -6.10 19.36
C MET A 45 -14.70 -7.62 19.32
N LEU A 46 -13.70 -8.34 18.81
CA LEU A 46 -13.71 -9.81 18.69
C LEU A 46 -12.99 -10.51 19.84
N HIS A 47 -12.56 -9.79 20.89
CA HIS A 47 -11.87 -10.30 22.08
C HIS A 47 -10.63 -11.15 21.74
N LEU A 48 -9.84 -10.75 20.71
CA LEU A 48 -8.68 -11.51 20.26
C LEU A 48 -7.48 -11.33 21.21
N SER A 49 -6.81 -12.43 21.54
CA SER A 49 -5.46 -12.39 22.11
C SER A 49 -4.44 -11.91 21.05
N ASN A 50 -3.23 -11.52 21.46
CA ASN A 50 -2.18 -11.14 20.52
C ASN A 50 -1.81 -12.27 19.56
N GLY A 51 -1.78 -13.53 20.05
CA GLY A 51 -1.50 -14.69 19.20
C GLY A 51 -2.60 -14.95 18.18
N GLN A 52 -3.88 -14.84 18.57
CA GLN A 52 -5.00 -14.96 17.65
C GLN A 52 -5.02 -13.83 16.62
N LEU A 53 -4.73 -12.60 17.03
CA LEU A 53 -4.60 -11.48 16.09
C LEU A 53 -3.51 -11.75 15.04
N GLY A 54 -2.32 -12.21 15.47
CA GLY A 54 -1.24 -12.55 14.53
C GLY A 54 -1.67 -13.61 13.52
N THR A 55 -2.38 -14.65 13.97
CA THR A 55 -2.94 -15.69 13.07
C THR A 55 -3.96 -15.08 12.09
N VAL A 56 -4.81 -14.19 12.54
CA VAL A 56 -5.82 -13.51 11.71
C VAL A 56 -5.16 -12.59 10.68
N LEU A 57 -4.17 -11.80 11.09
CA LEU A 57 -3.44 -10.90 10.18
C LEU A 57 -2.69 -11.68 9.09
N PHE A 58 -2.26 -12.92 9.37
CA PHE A 58 -1.61 -13.78 8.38
C PHE A 58 -2.53 -14.15 7.20
N ALA A 59 -3.83 -13.94 7.33
CA ALA A 59 -4.79 -14.14 6.24
C ALA A 59 -4.55 -13.22 5.03
N ILE A 60 -4.03 -11.99 5.26
CA ILE A 60 -3.73 -11.03 4.19
C ILE A 60 -2.62 -11.57 3.25
N PRO A 61 -1.42 -11.93 3.73
CA PRO A 61 -0.39 -12.51 2.88
C PRO A 61 -0.81 -13.84 2.25
N ILE A 62 -1.63 -14.66 2.90
CA ILE A 62 -2.21 -15.85 2.26
C ILE A 62 -3.04 -15.45 1.04
N GLY A 63 -3.93 -14.47 1.17
CA GLY A 63 -4.72 -13.95 0.05
C GLY A 63 -3.85 -13.41 -1.08
N GLN A 64 -2.80 -12.65 -0.75
CA GLN A 64 -1.84 -12.13 -1.74
C GLN A 64 -1.14 -13.26 -2.51
N LEU A 65 -0.67 -14.30 -1.82
CA LEU A 65 -0.01 -15.46 -2.43
C LEU A 65 -0.97 -16.26 -3.33
N LEU A 66 -2.20 -16.48 -2.89
CA LEU A 66 -3.23 -17.16 -3.70
C LEU A 66 -3.50 -16.40 -5.00
N MET A 67 -3.62 -15.07 -4.93
CA MET A 67 -3.93 -14.27 -6.11
C MET A 67 -2.73 -14.04 -7.02
N MET A 68 -1.51 -14.12 -6.50
CA MET A 68 -0.27 -13.88 -7.25
C MET A 68 -0.15 -14.80 -8.48
N ALA A 69 -0.61 -16.03 -8.38
CA ALA A 69 -0.62 -16.97 -9.51
C ALA A 69 -1.57 -16.58 -10.65
N PHE A 70 -2.59 -15.76 -10.36
CA PHE A 70 -3.64 -15.42 -11.31
C PHE A 70 -3.58 -13.97 -11.78
N SER A 71 -3.05 -13.05 -10.97
CA SER A 71 -3.07 -11.60 -11.24
C SER A 71 -2.49 -11.24 -12.61
N GLY A 72 -1.32 -11.78 -12.95
CA GLY A 72 -0.69 -11.55 -14.26
C GLY A 72 -1.55 -12.04 -15.42
N ILE A 73 -2.14 -13.24 -15.29
CA ILE A 73 -3.02 -13.85 -16.31
C ILE A 73 -4.28 -13.01 -16.49
N LEU A 74 -4.90 -12.55 -15.39
CA LEU A 74 -6.10 -11.73 -15.43
C LEU A 74 -5.83 -10.39 -16.09
N VAL A 75 -4.73 -9.74 -15.73
CA VAL A 75 -4.34 -8.44 -16.30
C VAL A 75 -4.00 -8.57 -17.79
N SER A 76 -3.25 -9.59 -18.20
CA SER A 76 -2.92 -9.81 -19.61
C SER A 76 -4.15 -10.18 -20.45
N ARG A 77 -5.09 -10.96 -19.91
CA ARG A 77 -6.29 -11.42 -20.63
C ARG A 77 -7.37 -10.35 -20.74
N PHE A 78 -7.62 -9.59 -19.68
CA PHE A 78 -8.75 -8.66 -19.59
C PHE A 78 -8.34 -7.19 -19.70
N GLY A 79 -7.04 -6.90 -19.67
CA GLY A 79 -6.46 -5.56 -19.69
C GLY A 79 -6.32 -4.94 -18.29
N SER A 80 -5.24 -4.19 -18.08
CA SER A 80 -4.95 -3.58 -16.78
C SER A 80 -6.01 -2.58 -16.33
N LYS A 81 -6.60 -1.81 -17.24
CA LYS A 81 -7.67 -0.85 -16.94
C LYS A 81 -8.87 -1.49 -16.25
N LYS A 82 -9.39 -2.59 -16.82
CA LYS A 82 -10.58 -3.28 -16.26
C LYS A 82 -10.26 -3.94 -14.93
N MET A 83 -9.10 -4.61 -14.86
CA MET A 83 -8.67 -5.29 -13.63
C MET A 83 -8.38 -4.30 -12.51
N LEU A 84 -7.81 -3.15 -12.81
CA LEU A 84 -7.58 -2.08 -11.85
C LEU A 84 -8.87 -1.56 -11.25
N VAL A 85 -9.82 -1.15 -12.09
CA VAL A 85 -11.13 -0.64 -11.63
C VAL A 85 -11.86 -1.68 -10.77
N LEU A 86 -11.91 -2.93 -11.24
CA LEU A 86 -12.58 -4.02 -10.52
C LEU A 86 -11.93 -4.28 -9.17
N SER A 87 -10.61 -4.45 -9.14
CA SER A 87 -9.88 -4.78 -7.91
C SER A 87 -9.90 -3.64 -6.89
N GLU A 88 -9.84 -2.38 -7.34
CA GLU A 88 -9.94 -1.19 -6.48
C GLU A 88 -11.30 -1.12 -5.78
N LEU A 89 -12.39 -1.29 -6.54
CA LEU A 89 -13.76 -1.28 -5.98
C LEU A 89 -13.97 -2.46 -5.02
N LEU A 90 -13.51 -3.65 -5.39
CA LEU A 90 -13.60 -4.82 -4.52
C LEU A 90 -12.72 -4.69 -3.28
N TYR A 91 -11.54 -4.07 -3.38
CA TYR A 91 -10.66 -3.82 -2.24
C TYR A 91 -11.32 -2.93 -1.19
N ALA A 92 -11.94 -1.82 -1.64
CA ALA A 92 -12.68 -0.93 -0.76
C ALA A 92 -13.97 -1.57 -0.21
N LEU A 93 -14.68 -2.39 -1.01
CA LEU A 93 -15.86 -3.14 -0.57
C LEU A 93 -15.49 -4.17 0.50
N VAL A 94 -14.40 -4.91 0.30
CA VAL A 94 -13.91 -5.89 1.29
C VAL A 94 -13.48 -5.20 2.60
N LEU A 95 -12.90 -4.00 2.52
CA LEU A 95 -12.64 -3.20 3.73
C LEU A 95 -13.96 -2.97 4.52
N PHE A 96 -15.03 -2.61 3.85
CA PHE A 96 -16.35 -2.46 4.49
C PHE A 96 -16.83 -3.78 5.12
N CYS A 97 -16.66 -4.92 4.43
CA CYS A 97 -16.97 -6.26 4.97
C CYS A 97 -16.15 -6.59 6.23
N ILE A 98 -14.88 -6.17 6.29
CA ILE A 98 -14.03 -6.31 7.48
C ILE A 98 -14.66 -5.54 8.66
N GLY A 99 -15.13 -4.31 8.44
CA GLY A 99 -15.79 -3.50 9.48
C GLY A 99 -17.10 -4.09 10.00
N SER A 100 -17.78 -4.87 9.17
CA SER A 100 -19.04 -5.56 9.50
C SER A 100 -18.82 -6.96 10.05
N SER A 101 -17.57 -7.38 10.32
CA SER A 101 -17.25 -8.74 10.78
C SER A 101 -17.66 -8.95 12.22
N THR A 102 -18.58 -9.89 12.46
CA THR A 102 -19.07 -10.27 13.82
C THR A 102 -18.39 -11.53 14.36
N THR A 103 -17.66 -12.26 13.53
CA THR A 103 -16.96 -13.50 13.92
C THR A 103 -15.53 -13.50 13.37
N VAL A 104 -14.64 -14.24 14.04
CA VAL A 104 -13.25 -14.43 13.59
C VAL A 104 -13.19 -15.10 12.22
N PHE A 105 -14.08 -16.04 11.94
CA PHE A 105 -14.15 -16.71 10.65
C PHE A 105 -14.50 -15.74 9.52
N HIS A 106 -15.51 -14.89 9.71
CA HIS A 106 -15.86 -13.85 8.75
C HIS A 106 -14.68 -12.87 8.53
N LEU A 107 -14.01 -12.46 9.60
CA LEU A 107 -12.83 -11.60 9.52
C LEU A 107 -11.71 -12.25 8.69
N ILE A 108 -11.38 -13.52 8.92
CA ILE A 108 -10.33 -14.25 8.18
C ILE A 108 -10.67 -14.31 6.68
N LEU A 109 -11.92 -14.67 6.32
CA LEU A 109 -12.33 -14.71 4.92
C LEU A 109 -12.24 -13.34 4.25
N SER A 110 -12.66 -12.30 4.95
CA SER A 110 -12.57 -10.92 4.46
C SER A 110 -11.11 -10.48 4.28
N LEU A 111 -10.21 -10.83 5.20
CA LEU A 111 -8.78 -10.50 5.09
C LEU A 111 -8.08 -11.29 3.98
N ILE A 112 -8.45 -12.55 3.72
CA ILE A 112 -7.98 -13.29 2.54
C ILE A 112 -8.41 -12.57 1.26
N ALA A 113 -9.71 -12.22 1.14
CA ALA A 113 -10.22 -11.48 0.00
C ALA A 113 -9.54 -10.11 -0.16
N PHE A 114 -9.29 -9.41 0.95
CA PHE A 114 -8.55 -8.14 0.99
C PHE A 114 -7.13 -8.31 0.41
N GLY A 115 -6.41 -9.33 0.84
CA GLY A 115 -5.09 -9.67 0.30
C GLY A 115 -5.12 -10.03 -1.18
N MET A 116 -6.12 -10.80 -1.62
CA MET A 116 -6.30 -11.15 -3.04
C MET A 116 -6.51 -9.90 -3.89
N MET A 117 -7.41 -9.01 -3.49
CA MET A 117 -7.68 -7.77 -4.22
C MET A 117 -6.49 -6.82 -4.20
N ALA A 118 -5.75 -6.72 -3.09
CA ALA A 118 -4.52 -5.95 -2.98
C ALA A 118 -3.47 -6.40 -4.01
N ASN A 119 -3.27 -7.71 -4.20
CA ASN A 119 -2.31 -8.24 -5.16
C ASN A 119 -2.73 -7.95 -6.61
N LEU A 120 -3.98 -8.25 -6.98
CA LEU A 120 -4.50 -7.98 -8.33
C LEU A 120 -4.42 -6.49 -8.67
N MET A 121 -4.84 -5.63 -7.74
CA MET A 121 -4.78 -4.19 -7.88
C MET A 121 -3.34 -3.70 -8.06
N ASN A 122 -2.39 -4.20 -7.26
CA ASN A 122 -0.97 -3.82 -7.35
C ASN A 122 -0.42 -4.10 -8.76
N ILE A 123 -0.63 -5.30 -9.31
CA ILE A 123 -0.18 -5.65 -10.67
C ILE A 123 -0.84 -4.75 -11.71
N ALA A 124 -2.15 -4.52 -11.62
CA ALA A 124 -2.88 -3.70 -12.59
C ALA A 124 -2.46 -2.23 -12.53
N THR A 125 -2.26 -1.67 -11.32
CA THR A 125 -1.83 -0.28 -11.11
C THR A 125 -0.42 -0.06 -11.64
N ASN A 126 0.51 -0.98 -11.32
CA ASN A 126 1.89 -0.91 -11.84
C ASN A 126 1.92 -1.01 -13.38
N THR A 127 1.08 -1.84 -13.99
CA THR A 127 0.95 -1.91 -15.45
C THR A 127 0.52 -0.56 -16.03
N GLN A 128 -0.51 0.08 -15.46
CA GLN A 128 -0.95 1.42 -15.89
C GLN A 128 0.15 2.48 -15.67
N ALA A 129 0.87 2.41 -14.55
CA ALA A 129 1.98 3.32 -14.27
C ALA A 129 3.13 3.18 -15.29
N CYS A 130 3.51 1.94 -15.66
CA CYS A 130 4.51 1.68 -16.68
C CYS A 130 4.09 2.24 -18.05
N LEU A 131 2.80 2.10 -18.42
CA LEU A 131 2.28 2.66 -19.67
C LEU A 131 2.38 4.19 -19.68
N VAL A 132 2.01 4.85 -18.59
CA VAL A 132 2.14 6.31 -18.45
C VAL A 132 3.61 6.72 -18.45
N GLU A 133 4.49 6.00 -17.75
CA GLU A 133 5.93 6.27 -17.71
C GLU A 133 6.57 6.20 -19.09
N LYS A 134 6.23 5.18 -19.90
CA LYS A 134 6.66 5.07 -21.30
C LYS A 134 6.23 6.29 -22.12
N MET A 135 5.00 6.78 -21.93
CA MET A 135 4.51 7.98 -22.63
C MET A 135 5.23 9.27 -22.18
N TYR A 136 5.69 9.32 -20.92
CA TYR A 136 6.46 10.45 -20.38
C TYR A 136 7.91 10.47 -20.83
N GLY A 137 8.47 9.32 -21.24
CA GLY A 137 9.88 9.19 -21.64
C GLY A 137 10.88 9.45 -20.51
N ARG A 138 10.46 9.39 -19.25
CA ARG A 138 11.30 9.56 -18.06
C ARG A 138 10.75 8.80 -16.86
N ASN A 139 11.63 8.40 -15.95
CA ASN A 139 11.24 7.66 -14.75
C ASN A 139 10.34 8.52 -13.84
N ILE A 140 9.13 8.03 -13.56
CA ILE A 140 8.14 8.65 -12.66
C ILE A 140 7.53 7.62 -11.69
N MET A 141 7.98 6.36 -11.72
CA MET A 141 7.44 5.28 -10.91
C MET A 141 7.54 5.58 -9.41
N SER A 142 8.68 6.11 -8.94
CA SER A 142 8.87 6.47 -7.52
C SER A 142 7.84 7.49 -7.05
N SER A 143 7.42 8.43 -7.91
CA SER A 143 6.40 9.42 -7.56
C SER A 143 5.03 8.78 -7.34
N PHE A 144 4.68 7.72 -8.08
CA PHE A 144 3.44 6.99 -7.86
C PHE A 144 3.46 6.23 -6.54
N HIS A 145 4.56 5.54 -6.22
CA HIS A 145 4.73 4.88 -4.91
C HIS A 145 4.76 5.89 -3.74
N GLY A 146 5.29 7.09 -3.97
CA GLY A 146 5.20 8.20 -3.01
C GLY A 146 3.75 8.60 -2.71
N LEU A 147 2.87 8.59 -3.73
CA LEU A 147 1.45 8.87 -3.56
C LEU A 147 0.71 7.75 -2.81
N TRP A 148 1.11 6.49 -2.99
CA TRP A 148 0.60 5.41 -2.14
C TRP A 148 0.94 5.65 -0.66
N SER A 149 2.19 6.04 -0.36
CA SER A 149 2.60 6.37 1.01
C SER A 149 1.86 7.58 1.57
N LEU A 150 1.64 8.61 0.75
CA LEU A 150 0.84 9.78 1.12
C LEU A 150 -0.62 9.37 1.40
N GLY A 151 -1.17 8.45 0.62
CA GLY A 151 -2.47 7.82 0.88
C GLY A 151 -2.49 7.11 2.23
N GLY A 152 -1.46 6.31 2.52
CA GLY A 152 -1.28 5.64 3.79
C GLY A 152 -1.20 6.60 4.98
N PHE A 153 -0.42 7.65 4.86
CA PHE A 153 -0.34 8.72 5.87
C PHE A 153 -1.69 9.41 6.09
N SER A 154 -2.36 9.83 5.00
CA SER A 154 -3.66 10.48 5.06
C SER A 154 -4.73 9.57 5.65
N GLY A 155 -4.75 8.30 5.25
CA GLY A 155 -5.68 7.29 5.77
C GLY A 155 -5.46 6.99 7.24
N GLY A 156 -4.21 7.01 7.71
CA GLY A 156 -3.87 6.90 9.13
C GLY A 156 -4.42 8.06 9.97
N ILE A 157 -4.29 9.29 9.47
CA ILE A 157 -4.89 10.48 10.10
C ILE A 157 -6.42 10.38 10.12
N ILE A 158 -7.03 10.04 8.98
CA ILE A 158 -8.49 9.84 8.88
C ILE A 158 -8.94 8.78 9.88
N GLY A 159 -8.25 7.65 9.94
CA GLY A 159 -8.56 6.57 10.88
C GLY A 159 -8.45 7.00 12.35
N ALA A 160 -7.44 7.81 12.70
CA ALA A 160 -7.29 8.37 14.03
C ALA A 160 -8.45 9.33 14.37
N ILE A 161 -8.86 10.18 13.43
CA ILE A 161 -10.01 11.10 13.63
C ILE A 161 -11.29 10.28 13.87
N PHE A 162 -11.60 9.32 13.00
CA PHE A 162 -12.80 8.50 13.17
C PHE A 162 -12.81 7.71 14.48
N ALA A 163 -11.68 7.18 14.92
CA ALA A 163 -11.60 6.46 16.17
C ALA A 163 -11.80 7.37 17.39
N ASN A 164 -11.24 8.57 17.35
CA ASN A 164 -11.38 9.55 18.44
C ASN A 164 -12.79 10.16 18.55
N THR A 165 -13.57 10.12 17.44
CA THR A 165 -14.98 10.54 17.45
C THR A 165 -15.94 9.45 17.90
N LEU A 166 -15.44 8.28 18.30
CA LEU A 166 -16.22 7.10 18.73
C LEU A 166 -17.20 6.61 17.65
N LEU A 167 -17.01 6.98 16.40
CA LEU A 167 -17.82 6.49 15.30
C LEU A 167 -17.56 4.99 15.06
N PRO A 168 -18.62 4.20 14.78
CA PRO A 168 -18.49 2.79 14.46
C PRO A 168 -17.52 2.53 13.30
N ILE A 169 -16.89 1.35 13.30
CA ILE A 169 -15.91 0.96 12.27
C ILE A 169 -16.54 0.92 10.88
N ASP A 170 -17.77 0.43 10.78
CA ASP A 170 -18.55 0.35 9.54
C ASP A 170 -18.84 1.73 8.94
N VAL A 171 -19.08 2.76 9.76
CA VAL A 171 -19.24 4.16 9.29
C VAL A 171 -17.93 4.67 8.70
N HIS A 172 -16.80 4.43 9.36
CA HIS A 172 -15.47 4.80 8.83
C HIS A 172 -15.22 4.10 7.48
N PHE A 173 -15.33 2.77 7.45
CA PHE A 173 -15.02 1.99 6.24
C PHE A 173 -16.04 2.24 5.12
N GLY A 174 -17.31 2.49 5.45
CA GLY A 174 -18.34 2.91 4.50
C GLY A 174 -18.03 4.27 3.87
N THR A 175 -17.51 5.22 4.64
CA THR A 175 -17.06 6.52 4.12
C THR A 175 -15.89 6.34 3.14
N ILE A 176 -14.91 5.49 3.49
CA ILE A 176 -13.77 5.20 2.61
C ILE A 176 -14.25 4.49 1.32
N LEU A 177 -15.20 3.56 1.41
CA LEU A 177 -15.80 2.91 0.25
C LEU A 177 -16.48 3.94 -0.67
N ALA A 178 -17.29 4.84 -0.13
CA ALA A 178 -17.98 5.88 -0.91
C ALA A 178 -16.98 6.81 -1.63
N LEU A 179 -15.93 7.25 -0.92
CA LEU A 179 -14.86 8.07 -1.51
C LEU A 179 -14.09 7.31 -2.59
N SER A 180 -13.78 6.02 -2.38
CA SER A 180 -13.12 5.17 -3.37
C SER A 180 -13.95 5.04 -4.63
N ILE A 181 -15.27 4.78 -4.52
CA ILE A 181 -16.19 4.71 -5.66
C ILE A 181 -16.19 6.02 -6.45
N LEU A 182 -16.24 7.16 -5.75
CA LEU A 182 -16.22 8.48 -6.40
C LEU A 182 -14.95 8.72 -7.19
N ILE A 183 -13.77 8.46 -6.57
CA ILE A 183 -12.46 8.67 -7.21
C ILE A 183 -12.30 7.73 -8.41
N VAL A 184 -12.68 6.45 -8.26
CA VAL A 184 -12.65 5.46 -9.34
C VAL A 184 -13.56 5.88 -10.48
N ALA A 185 -14.80 6.31 -10.21
CA ALA A 185 -15.77 6.74 -11.21
C ALA A 185 -15.29 7.98 -12.00
N VAL A 186 -14.56 8.89 -11.38
CA VAL A 186 -13.99 10.06 -12.05
C VAL A 186 -12.74 9.68 -12.85
N GLY A 187 -11.86 8.84 -12.27
CA GLY A 187 -10.55 8.53 -12.81
C GLY A 187 -10.56 7.52 -13.96
N PHE A 188 -11.53 6.56 -13.98
CA PHE A 188 -11.49 5.41 -14.88
C PHE A 188 -11.42 5.78 -16.37
N ARG A 189 -12.03 6.89 -16.78
CA ARG A 189 -12.05 7.37 -18.18
C ARG A 189 -10.68 7.79 -18.68
N PHE A 190 -9.77 8.17 -17.78
CA PHE A 190 -8.43 8.62 -18.12
C PHE A 190 -7.39 7.50 -18.05
N LEU A 191 -7.74 6.30 -17.58
CA LEU A 191 -6.88 5.14 -17.62
C LEU A 191 -6.67 4.68 -19.07
N ILE A 192 -5.46 4.17 -19.34
CA ILE A 192 -5.07 3.69 -20.66
C ILE A 192 -5.80 2.37 -20.96
N ASN A 193 -6.41 2.27 -22.12
CA ASN A 193 -7.04 1.03 -22.58
C ASN A 193 -5.98 0.17 -23.26
N ASP A 194 -5.46 -0.80 -22.54
CA ASP A 194 -4.40 -1.73 -22.97
C ASP A 194 -4.92 -3.10 -23.43
N ALA A 195 -6.25 -3.27 -23.55
CA ALA A 195 -6.86 -4.51 -24.01
C ALA A 195 -6.41 -4.93 -25.44
N MET A 196 -5.71 -4.06 -26.17
CA MET A 196 -5.15 -4.31 -27.50
C MET A 196 -3.61 -4.41 -27.51
N ALA A 197 -2.92 -4.12 -26.42
CA ALA A 197 -1.50 -4.44 -26.29
C ALA A 197 -1.39 -5.95 -26.02
N LYS A 198 -1.52 -6.77 -27.07
CA LYS A 198 -1.02 -8.14 -27.01
C LYS A 198 0.41 -8.01 -26.52
N ALA A 199 0.69 -8.63 -25.36
CA ALA A 199 2.05 -8.82 -24.93
C ALA A 199 2.83 -9.35 -26.12
N GLU A 200 3.82 -8.62 -26.62
CA GLU A 200 4.94 -9.25 -27.26
C GLU A 200 5.40 -10.29 -26.23
N GLU A 201 5.21 -11.55 -26.56
CA GLU A 201 5.75 -12.66 -25.79
C GLU A 201 7.28 -12.49 -25.85
N GLU A 202 7.82 -11.65 -24.97
CA GLU A 202 9.22 -11.77 -24.62
C GLU A 202 9.33 -13.15 -23.99
N ASP A 203 10.14 -14.01 -24.62
CA ASP A 203 10.53 -15.32 -24.09
C ASP A 203 11.02 -15.13 -22.64
N VAL A 204 10.12 -15.26 -21.68
CA VAL A 204 10.48 -15.16 -20.27
C VAL A 204 11.36 -16.38 -19.97
N PRO A 205 12.64 -16.17 -19.65
CA PRO A 205 13.54 -17.29 -19.37
C PRO A 205 12.94 -18.17 -18.31
N LYS A 206 12.86 -19.50 -18.55
CA LYS A 206 12.34 -20.44 -17.56
C LYS A 206 13.13 -20.28 -16.28
N PHE A 207 12.45 -19.87 -15.22
CA PHE A 207 13.05 -19.68 -13.91
C PHE A 207 13.67 -21.03 -13.43
N SER A 208 14.97 -20.99 -13.09
CA SER A 208 15.68 -22.15 -12.56
C SER A 208 16.36 -21.78 -11.26
N PHE A 209 16.02 -22.48 -10.17
CA PHE A 209 16.68 -22.28 -8.87
C PHE A 209 18.18 -22.57 -8.89
N LYS A 210 18.68 -23.33 -9.88
CA LYS A 210 20.10 -23.70 -10.00
C LYS A 210 21.00 -22.56 -10.47
N THR A 211 20.44 -21.48 -10.96
CA THR A 211 21.15 -20.33 -11.55
C THR A 211 20.98 -19.03 -10.75
N ILE A 212 20.51 -19.10 -9.49
CA ILE A 212 20.37 -17.89 -8.65
C ILE A 212 21.76 -17.44 -8.20
N ASP A 213 22.16 -16.24 -8.65
CA ASP A 213 23.37 -15.58 -8.16
C ASP A 213 23.23 -15.33 -6.64
N PRO A 214 24.23 -15.70 -5.82
CA PRO A 214 24.24 -15.41 -4.38
C PRO A 214 23.98 -13.95 -4.05
N ILE A 215 24.37 -13.01 -4.92
CA ILE A 215 24.09 -11.58 -4.76
C ILE A 215 22.57 -11.32 -4.84
N LEU A 216 21.87 -11.96 -5.79
CA LEU A 216 20.41 -11.81 -5.90
C LEU A 216 19.68 -12.37 -4.67
N PHE A 217 20.18 -13.49 -4.12
CA PHE A 217 19.64 -14.04 -2.88
C PHE A 217 19.83 -13.07 -1.71
N LEU A 218 21.02 -12.48 -1.57
CA LEU A 218 21.32 -11.50 -0.51
C LEU A 218 20.46 -10.24 -0.65
N LEU A 219 20.28 -9.72 -1.87
CA LEU A 219 19.39 -8.58 -2.15
C LEU A 219 17.94 -8.91 -1.81
N GLY A 220 17.49 -10.15 -2.14
CA GLY A 220 16.15 -10.62 -1.77
C GLY A 220 15.96 -10.69 -0.25
N LEU A 221 16.98 -11.17 0.49
CA LEU A 221 16.94 -11.22 1.95
C LEU A 221 16.91 -9.81 2.57
N MET A 222 17.66 -8.86 2.01
CA MET A 222 17.59 -7.45 2.43
C MET A 222 16.20 -6.84 2.18
N GLY A 223 15.63 -7.10 1.00
CA GLY A 223 14.27 -6.68 0.68
C GLY A 223 13.24 -7.30 1.63
N PHE A 224 13.35 -8.59 1.90
CA PHE A 224 12.50 -9.30 2.86
C PHE A 224 12.59 -8.68 4.27
N ALA A 225 13.80 -8.42 4.78
CA ALA A 225 13.99 -7.80 6.08
C ALA A 225 13.37 -6.39 6.15
N GLY A 226 13.53 -5.58 5.09
CA GLY A 226 12.92 -4.26 5.00
C GLY A 226 11.38 -4.34 5.02
N MET A 227 10.79 -5.20 4.20
CA MET A 227 9.34 -5.41 4.16
C MET A 227 8.78 -6.01 5.46
N PHE A 228 9.56 -6.86 6.14
CA PHE A 228 9.18 -7.40 7.44
C PHE A 228 9.09 -6.29 8.51
N CYS A 229 10.08 -5.39 8.56
CA CYS A 229 10.05 -4.23 9.46
C CYS A 229 8.89 -3.29 9.11
N GLU A 230 8.66 -3.01 7.83
CA GLU A 230 7.56 -2.20 7.34
C GLU A 230 6.20 -2.79 7.74
N GLY A 231 6.00 -4.09 7.51
CA GLY A 231 4.78 -4.80 7.92
C GLY A 231 4.57 -4.79 9.43
N THR A 232 5.65 -4.91 10.21
CA THR A 232 5.57 -4.79 11.68
C THR A 232 5.04 -3.42 12.11
N VAL A 233 5.49 -2.34 11.49
CA VAL A 233 4.97 -1.00 11.78
C VAL A 233 3.51 -0.89 11.38
N TYR A 234 3.11 -1.43 10.23
CA TYR A 234 1.73 -1.34 9.75
C TYR A 234 0.74 -2.08 10.65
N ASP A 235 1.06 -3.33 10.99
CA ASP A 235 0.11 -4.21 11.65
C ASP A 235 0.14 -4.07 13.17
N TRP A 236 1.29 -3.74 13.74
CA TRP A 236 1.51 -3.84 15.17
C TRP A 236 1.73 -2.50 15.88
N SER A 237 2.05 -1.40 15.20
CA SER A 237 2.31 -0.13 15.89
C SER A 237 1.14 0.34 16.74
N SER A 238 -0.08 0.37 16.19
CA SER A 238 -1.27 0.77 16.95
C SER A 238 -1.61 -0.21 18.08
N VAL A 239 -1.36 -1.51 17.89
CA VAL A 239 -1.53 -2.53 18.94
C VAL A 239 -0.48 -2.36 20.05
N TYR A 240 0.78 -2.09 19.68
CA TYR A 240 1.86 -1.80 20.62
C TYR A 240 1.54 -0.56 21.46
N PHE A 241 1.08 0.51 20.83
CA PHE A 241 0.68 1.73 21.53
C PHE A 241 -0.48 1.47 22.49
N SER A 242 -1.52 0.75 22.09
CA SER A 242 -2.66 0.46 22.95
C SER A 242 -2.34 -0.48 24.12
N SER A 243 -1.40 -1.42 23.94
CA SER A 243 -1.13 -2.49 24.90
C SER A 243 0.08 -2.22 25.81
N VAL A 244 1.13 -1.55 25.31
CA VAL A 244 2.41 -1.36 25.97
C VAL A 244 2.65 0.10 26.36
N VAL A 245 2.59 1.02 25.39
CA VAL A 245 2.83 2.46 25.61
C VAL A 245 1.70 3.08 26.44
N LYS A 246 0.46 2.66 26.17
CA LYS A 246 -0.76 3.09 26.86
C LYS A 246 -0.90 4.60 26.99
N PRO A 247 -0.76 5.38 25.89
CA PRO A 247 -1.00 6.81 25.89
C PRO A 247 -2.50 7.09 26.03
N ASP A 248 -2.86 8.38 26.06
CA ASP A 248 -4.25 8.78 25.89
C ASP A 248 -4.83 8.22 24.59
N GLU A 249 -6.12 7.91 24.55
CA GLU A 249 -6.79 7.25 23.41
C GLU A 249 -6.54 7.95 22.08
N ALA A 250 -6.44 9.28 22.10
CA ALA A 250 -6.13 10.10 20.93
C ALA A 250 -4.80 9.74 20.24
N PHE A 251 -3.83 9.21 21.02
CA PHE A 251 -2.47 8.92 20.53
C PHE A 251 -2.18 7.44 20.27
N ILE A 252 -3.16 6.55 20.43
CA ILE A 252 -2.96 5.10 20.16
C ILE A 252 -2.44 4.85 18.75
N ARG A 253 -2.79 5.70 17.78
CA ARG A 253 -2.41 5.56 16.36
C ARG A 253 -1.20 6.39 15.95
N ALA A 254 -0.59 7.10 16.92
CA ALA A 254 0.53 8.01 16.65
C ALA A 254 1.73 7.31 15.99
N GLY A 255 2.09 6.11 16.45
CA GLY A 255 3.19 5.32 15.88
C GLY A 255 2.96 4.98 14.41
N TYR A 256 1.74 4.57 14.04
CA TYR A 256 1.39 4.31 12.64
C TYR A 256 1.49 5.58 11.79
N VAL A 257 0.87 6.67 12.24
CA VAL A 257 0.85 7.96 11.51
C VAL A 257 2.27 8.50 11.32
N ALA A 258 3.09 8.46 12.37
CA ALA A 258 4.49 8.91 12.28
C ALA A 258 5.33 8.03 11.35
N GLY A 259 5.20 6.70 11.43
CA GLY A 259 5.85 5.76 10.54
C GLY A 259 5.50 5.99 9.07
N MET A 260 4.21 6.18 8.75
CA MET A 260 3.74 6.50 7.40
C MET A 260 4.22 7.88 6.92
N GLY A 261 4.23 8.87 7.80
CA GLY A 261 4.77 10.19 7.51
C GLY A 261 6.26 10.15 7.16
N ALA A 262 7.06 9.49 8.00
CA ALA A 262 8.49 9.30 7.77
C ALA A 262 8.78 8.55 6.47
N MET A 263 8.01 7.50 6.17
CA MET A 263 8.11 6.75 4.92
C MET A 263 7.77 7.62 3.70
N THR A 264 6.71 8.40 3.78
CA THR A 264 6.31 9.34 2.70
C THR A 264 7.44 10.31 2.40
N LEU A 265 7.98 10.96 3.43
CA LEU A 265 9.13 11.88 3.29
C LEU A 265 10.35 11.16 2.73
N GLY A 266 10.68 9.98 3.26
CA GLY A 266 11.82 9.17 2.80
C GLY A 266 11.71 8.82 1.32
N ARG A 267 10.54 8.41 0.82
CA ARG A 267 10.33 8.07 -0.60
C ARG A 267 10.47 9.26 -1.53
N PHE A 268 9.99 10.44 -1.16
CA PHE A 268 10.19 11.65 -1.97
C PHE A 268 11.63 12.17 -1.96
N MET A 269 12.38 11.90 -0.89
CA MET A 269 13.78 12.34 -0.76
C MET A 269 14.80 11.30 -1.26
N ALA A 270 14.38 10.02 -1.40
CA ALA A 270 15.26 8.89 -1.67
C ALA A 270 16.09 9.08 -2.94
N ASP A 271 15.48 9.51 -4.05
CA ASP A 271 16.17 9.68 -5.32
C ASP A 271 17.31 10.70 -5.23
N GLY A 272 17.10 11.79 -4.49
CA GLY A 272 18.13 12.81 -4.26
C GLY A 272 19.30 12.28 -3.42
N PHE A 273 19.01 11.52 -2.36
CA PHE A 273 20.03 10.92 -1.52
C PHE A 273 20.82 9.82 -2.25
N VAL A 274 20.14 8.95 -2.99
CA VAL A 274 20.78 7.90 -3.77
C VAL A 274 21.69 8.49 -4.85
N THR A 275 21.24 9.54 -5.54
CA THR A 275 22.07 10.23 -6.53
C THR A 275 23.31 10.86 -5.92
N LYS A 276 23.18 11.48 -4.74
CA LYS A 276 24.27 12.22 -4.08
C LYS A 276 25.28 11.31 -3.36
N TYR A 277 24.81 10.26 -2.68
CA TYR A 277 25.63 9.46 -1.76
C TYR A 277 25.86 8.02 -2.23
N GLY A 278 25.15 7.59 -3.27
CA GLY A 278 25.16 6.23 -3.79
C GLY A 278 24.27 5.26 -2.99
N PRO A 279 23.74 4.20 -3.66
CA PRO A 279 22.74 3.31 -3.08
C PRO A 279 23.26 2.55 -1.84
N ALA A 280 24.51 2.11 -1.85
CA ALA A 280 25.08 1.32 -0.74
C ALA A 280 25.16 2.11 0.58
N ARG A 281 25.51 3.41 0.53
CA ARG A 281 25.54 4.26 1.74
C ARG A 281 24.14 4.54 2.25
N VAL A 282 23.23 4.86 1.35
CA VAL A 282 21.82 5.12 1.70
C VAL A 282 21.22 3.90 2.37
N LEU A 283 21.39 2.69 1.82
CA LEU A 283 20.91 1.44 2.43
C LEU A 283 21.47 1.20 3.82
N LYS A 284 22.77 1.43 4.04
CA LYS A 284 23.40 1.28 5.36
C LYS A 284 22.80 2.25 6.40
N VAL A 285 22.61 3.51 6.00
CA VAL A 285 22.02 4.52 6.90
C VAL A 285 20.56 4.18 7.20
N CYS A 286 19.77 3.82 6.20
CA CYS A 286 18.37 3.40 6.40
C CYS A 286 18.27 2.17 7.31
N GLY A 287 19.11 1.14 7.10
CA GLY A 287 19.16 -0.03 7.98
C GLY A 287 19.52 0.31 9.42
N GLY A 288 20.48 1.23 9.62
CA GLY A 288 20.84 1.73 10.95
C GLY A 288 19.70 2.51 11.62
N LEU A 289 18.98 3.33 10.87
CA LEU A 289 17.82 4.08 11.37
C LEU A 289 16.66 3.15 11.75
N ILE A 290 16.37 2.13 10.93
CA ILE A 290 15.35 1.11 11.25
C ILE A 290 15.70 0.36 12.53
N LEU A 291 16.94 -0.14 12.63
CA LEU A 291 17.41 -0.87 13.80
C LEU A 291 17.35 0.01 15.06
N GLY A 292 17.88 1.24 14.98
CA GLY A 292 17.90 2.18 16.09
C GLY A 292 16.50 2.60 16.52
N GLY A 293 15.61 2.87 15.58
CA GLY A 293 14.22 3.26 15.86
C GLY A 293 13.42 2.13 16.52
N LEU A 294 13.48 0.91 15.99
CA LEU A 294 12.80 -0.24 16.59
C LEU A 294 13.36 -0.59 17.97
N TRP A 295 14.69 -0.50 18.15
CA TRP A 295 15.30 -0.71 19.46
C TRP A 295 14.89 0.37 20.46
N LEU A 296 14.86 1.64 20.04
CA LEU A 296 14.43 2.77 20.89
C LEU A 296 12.97 2.61 21.32
N ALA A 297 12.10 2.27 20.38
CA ALA A 297 10.69 2.01 20.68
C ALA A 297 10.49 0.87 21.69
N ALA A 298 11.29 -0.21 21.57
CA ALA A 298 11.22 -1.35 22.48
C ALA A 298 11.83 -1.05 23.86
N ALA A 299 12.94 -0.28 23.92
CA ALA A 299 13.66 0.01 25.17
C ALA A 299 13.00 1.13 25.99
N LEU A 300 12.36 2.08 25.32
CA LEU A 300 11.72 3.25 25.93
C LEU A 300 10.24 3.34 25.49
N PRO A 301 9.34 2.55 26.09
CA PRO A 301 7.94 2.46 25.68
C PRO A 301 7.11 3.68 26.15
N TYR A 302 7.58 4.87 25.84
CA TYR A 302 6.90 6.14 26.09
C TYR A 302 6.44 6.75 24.78
N LEU A 303 5.44 7.62 24.81
CA LEU A 303 4.80 8.19 23.62
C LEU A 303 5.84 8.75 22.60
N ILE A 304 6.71 9.66 23.05
CA ILE A 304 7.68 10.33 22.15
C ILE A 304 8.75 9.37 21.60
N PRO A 305 9.46 8.56 22.43
CA PRO A 305 10.49 7.64 21.88
C PRO A 305 9.93 6.52 21.01
N ALA A 306 8.67 6.12 21.23
CA ALA A 306 8.03 5.04 20.47
C ALA A 306 7.37 5.51 19.16
N THR A 307 7.21 6.82 18.98
CA THR A 307 6.67 7.44 17.76
C THR A 307 7.76 7.66 16.72
#